data_ed5b39507cf1425ecdb3e83b64b62bfc
#
_entry.id   ed5b39507cf1425ecdb3e83b64b62bfc
#
_cell.length_a   1.000
_cell.length_b   1.000
_cell.length_c   1.000
_cell.angle_alpha   90.00
_cell.angle_beta   90.00
_cell.angle_gamma   90.00
#
_symmetry.space_group_name_H-M   'P 1'
#
loop_
_entity.id
_entity.type
_entity.pdbx_description
1 polymer ?
#
loop_
_entity_poly.entity_id
_entity_poly.type
_entity_poly.pdbx_seq_one_letter_code
_entity_poly.pdbx_strand_id
1 'polypeptide(L)'
;MIYLDTSGAMKLVRPEVHSDDLSQWFRERLGLPVLSSVLIEVELMRATRRSAPDRVTTAANVLRGIGVLTVSPSVIARAAAYTDPGLRSLDAIHLATAEHVMSVTRKDLEAFVAYDERLLAAARRAGLPVAAPGAT
;
A
#
# COMPACT_ATOMS: atom_id res chain seq x y z
N MET A 1 -7.65 9.42 5.01
CA MET A 1 -6.33 8.84 4.74
C MET A 1 -6.43 7.68 3.76
N ILE A 2 -5.39 7.50 2.97
CA ILE A 2 -5.29 6.42 1.97
C ILE A 2 -4.12 5.54 2.38
N TYR A 3 -4.30 4.23 2.39
CA TYR A 3 -3.18 3.30 2.55
C TYR A 3 -2.75 2.79 1.18
N LEU A 4 -1.46 2.88 0.88
CA LEU A 4 -0.88 2.48 -0.40
C LEU A 4 0.14 1.37 -0.18
N ASP A 5 -0.06 0.20 -0.79
CA ASP A 5 0.94 -0.85 -0.77
C ASP A 5 1.96 -0.69 -1.91
N THR A 6 2.98 -1.52 -1.89
CA THR A 6 4.09 -1.45 -2.86
C THR A 6 3.63 -1.66 -4.30
N SER A 7 2.64 -2.52 -4.54
CA SER A 7 2.13 -2.75 -5.90
C SER A 7 1.49 -1.51 -6.51
N GLY A 8 0.79 -0.72 -5.69
CA GLY A 8 0.26 0.57 -6.11
C GLY A 8 1.35 1.62 -6.30
N ALA A 9 2.28 1.71 -5.35
CA ALA A 9 3.39 2.66 -5.44
C ALA A 9 4.24 2.43 -6.70
N MET A 10 4.45 1.18 -7.10
CA MET A 10 5.23 0.85 -8.28
C MET A 10 4.60 1.42 -9.56
N LYS A 11 3.28 1.50 -9.64
CA LYS A 11 2.56 2.11 -10.77
C LYS A 11 2.77 3.62 -10.86
N LEU A 12 3.16 4.27 -9.77
CA LEU A 12 3.51 5.69 -9.75
C LEU A 12 4.98 5.92 -10.12
N VAL A 13 5.81 4.89 -10.04
CA VAL A 13 7.25 4.96 -10.34
C VAL A 13 7.49 4.77 -11.84
N ARG A 14 6.88 3.75 -12.43
CA ARG A 14 7.04 3.48 -13.87
C ARG A 14 5.68 3.37 -14.56
N PRO A 15 5.56 3.84 -15.81
CA PRO A 15 4.35 3.62 -16.59
C PRO A 15 4.13 2.12 -16.82
N GLU A 16 2.97 1.65 -16.43
CA GLU A 16 2.51 0.27 -16.66
C GLU A 16 0.99 0.26 -16.70
N VAL A 17 0.38 -0.90 -16.85
CA VAL A 17 -1.08 -1.03 -16.85
C VAL A 17 -1.67 -0.39 -15.59
N HIS A 18 -2.74 0.40 -15.75
CA HIS A 18 -3.46 1.12 -14.68
C HIS A 18 -2.71 2.29 -14.01
N SER A 19 -1.50 2.65 -14.48
CA SER A 19 -0.78 3.81 -13.93
C SER A 19 -1.56 5.12 -14.09
N ASP A 20 -2.15 5.35 -15.27
CA ASP A 20 -2.93 6.56 -15.52
C ASP A 20 -4.22 6.59 -14.70
N ASP A 21 -4.90 5.45 -14.56
CA ASP A 21 -6.10 5.32 -13.73
C ASP A 21 -5.79 5.63 -12.27
N LEU A 22 -4.69 5.10 -11.75
CA LEU A 22 -4.27 5.37 -10.38
C LEU A 22 -3.91 6.85 -10.18
N SER A 23 -3.18 7.44 -11.12
CA SER A 23 -2.82 8.86 -11.05
C SER A 23 -4.06 9.76 -11.06
N GLN A 24 -5.05 9.44 -11.90
CA GLN A 24 -6.32 10.17 -11.94
C GLN A 24 -7.07 10.01 -10.61
N TRP A 25 -7.12 8.81 -10.09
CA TRP A 25 -7.78 8.50 -8.82
C TRP A 25 -7.19 9.34 -7.66
N PHE A 26 -5.86 9.49 -7.60
CA PHE A 26 -5.21 10.35 -6.62
C PHE A 26 -5.51 11.84 -6.83
N ARG A 27 -5.54 12.31 -8.09
CA ARG A 27 -5.88 13.72 -8.38
C ARG A 27 -7.26 14.10 -7.87
N GLU A 28 -8.18 13.18 -7.85
CA GLU A 28 -9.54 13.38 -7.32
C GLU A 28 -9.60 13.41 -5.79
N ARG A 29 -8.49 13.06 -5.13
CA ARG A 29 -8.39 12.93 -3.66
C ARG A 29 -7.24 13.73 -3.08
N LEU A 30 -6.90 14.85 -3.71
CA LEU A 30 -5.87 15.75 -3.21
C LEU A 30 -6.23 16.22 -1.79
N GLY A 31 -5.22 16.29 -0.93
CA GLY A 31 -5.41 16.70 0.45
C GLY A 31 -5.59 15.54 1.43
N LEU A 32 -5.86 14.32 0.96
CA LEU A 32 -5.88 13.15 1.84
C LEU A 32 -4.44 12.64 2.05
N PRO A 33 -4.02 12.41 3.31
CA PRO A 33 -2.70 11.85 3.56
C PRO A 33 -2.60 10.43 3.02
N VAL A 34 -1.47 10.11 2.40
CA VAL A 34 -1.13 8.77 1.90
C VAL A 34 -0.15 8.14 2.87
N LEU A 35 -0.49 6.95 3.34
CA LEU A 35 0.26 6.21 4.36
C LEU A 35 0.67 4.84 3.84
N SER A 36 1.73 4.29 4.40
CA SER A 36 2.15 2.91 4.16
C SER A 36 2.96 2.38 5.34
N SER A 37 3.31 1.09 5.28
CA SER A 37 4.32 0.52 6.18
C SER A 37 5.71 1.03 5.81
N VAL A 38 6.59 1.15 6.80
CA VAL A 38 8.02 1.43 6.56
C VAL A 38 8.67 0.41 5.62
N LEU A 39 8.09 -0.79 5.50
CA LEU A 39 8.54 -1.80 4.54
C LEU A 39 8.58 -1.27 3.10
N ILE A 40 7.71 -0.31 2.76
CA ILE A 40 7.65 0.22 1.40
C ILE A 40 8.97 0.85 0.97
N GLU A 41 9.72 1.40 1.90
CA GLU A 41 11.03 2.02 1.61
C GLU A 41 12.02 0.99 1.04
N VAL A 42 11.99 -0.23 1.55
CA VAL A 42 12.84 -1.33 1.04
C VAL A 42 12.21 -1.95 -0.20
N GLU A 43 10.94 -2.29 -0.13
CA GLU A 43 10.25 -3.00 -1.22
C GLU A 43 10.23 -2.20 -2.51
N LEU A 44 9.87 -0.91 -2.45
CA LEU A 44 9.79 -0.07 -3.63
C LEU A 44 11.16 0.16 -4.27
N MET A 45 12.17 0.45 -3.46
CA MET A 45 13.52 0.69 -3.99
C MET A 45 14.11 -0.57 -4.61
N ARG A 46 13.94 -1.74 -3.97
CA ARG A 46 14.43 -3.01 -4.52
C ARG A 46 13.70 -3.39 -5.81
N ALA A 47 12.37 -3.23 -5.84
CA ALA A 47 11.58 -3.49 -7.04
C ALA A 47 11.98 -2.56 -8.19
N THR A 48 12.21 -1.28 -7.89
CA THR A 48 12.63 -0.30 -8.88
C THR A 48 14.01 -0.64 -9.46
N ARG A 49 14.98 -0.97 -8.61
CA ARG A 49 16.32 -1.37 -9.06
C ARG A 49 16.29 -2.62 -9.93
N ARG A 50 15.41 -3.56 -9.64
CA ARG A 50 15.29 -4.81 -10.39
C ARG A 50 14.60 -4.62 -11.75
N SER A 51 13.55 -3.80 -11.83
CA SER A 51 12.69 -3.73 -13.01
C SER A 51 12.71 -2.42 -13.78
N ALA A 52 13.17 -1.33 -13.16
CA ALA A 52 13.23 0.00 -13.76
C ALA A 52 14.39 0.82 -13.14
N PRO A 53 15.66 0.37 -13.30
CA PRO A 53 16.80 0.97 -12.59
C PRO A 53 17.04 2.45 -12.93
N ASP A 54 16.54 2.93 -14.05
CA ASP A 54 16.56 4.34 -14.44
C ASP A 54 15.53 5.20 -13.70
N ARG A 55 14.66 4.59 -12.90
CA ARG A 55 13.57 5.25 -12.16
C ARG A 55 13.81 5.38 -10.66
N VAL A 56 15.04 5.16 -10.19
CA VAL A 56 15.36 5.23 -8.75
C VAL A 56 15.06 6.60 -8.14
N THR A 57 15.35 7.68 -8.86
CA THR A 57 15.04 9.04 -8.40
C THR A 57 13.51 9.25 -8.33
N THR A 58 12.76 8.75 -9.29
CA THR A 58 11.29 8.81 -9.27
C THR A 58 10.75 8.04 -8.06
N ALA A 59 11.28 6.84 -7.77
CA ALA A 59 10.87 6.07 -6.60
C ALA A 59 11.14 6.84 -5.29
N ALA A 60 12.29 7.47 -5.16
CA ALA A 60 12.60 8.29 -4.00
C ALA A 60 11.61 9.46 -3.85
N ASN A 61 11.22 10.09 -4.94
CA ASN A 61 10.23 11.18 -4.92
C ASN A 61 8.83 10.67 -4.54
N VAL A 62 8.42 9.50 -5.01
CA VAL A 62 7.16 8.86 -4.60
C VAL A 62 7.17 8.63 -3.09
N LEU A 63 8.24 8.07 -2.55
CA LEU A 63 8.37 7.81 -1.11
C LEU A 63 8.26 9.07 -0.25
N ARG A 64 8.75 10.21 -0.73
CA ARG A 64 8.63 11.49 0.00
C ARG A 64 7.18 11.94 0.20
N GLY A 65 6.28 11.51 -0.66
CA GLY A 65 4.86 11.81 -0.55
C GLY A 65 4.07 10.84 0.33
N ILE A 66 4.72 9.83 0.90
CA ILE A 66 4.08 8.78 1.69
C ILE A 66 4.53 8.87 3.15
N GLY A 67 3.56 8.98 4.07
CA GLY A 67 3.83 8.84 5.49
C GLY A 67 4.04 7.36 5.83
N VAL A 68 5.19 7.02 6.40
CA VAL A 68 5.49 5.62 6.74
C VAL A 68 5.28 5.36 8.23
N LEU A 69 4.78 4.15 8.51
CA LEU A 69 4.46 3.68 9.85
C LEU A 69 5.41 2.54 10.22
N THR A 70 5.93 2.55 11.42
CA THR A 70 6.82 1.50 11.92
C THR A 70 6.10 0.17 12.07
N VAL A 71 6.86 -0.92 11.96
CA VAL A 71 6.35 -2.27 12.24
C VAL A 71 6.46 -2.49 13.75
N SER A 72 5.42 -2.11 14.48
CA SER A 72 5.35 -2.21 15.93
C SER A 72 5.04 -3.64 16.39
N PRO A 73 5.25 -3.97 17.69
CA PRO A 73 4.81 -5.25 18.25
C PRO A 73 3.32 -5.55 18.01
N SER A 74 2.46 -4.53 18.08
CA SER A 74 1.02 -4.67 17.80
C SER A 74 0.75 -5.05 16.35
N VAL A 75 1.48 -4.46 15.40
CA VAL A 75 1.39 -4.80 13.98
C VAL A 75 1.88 -6.23 13.74
N ILE A 76 2.98 -6.63 14.34
CA ILE A 76 3.52 -8.01 14.24
C ILE A 76 2.49 -9.02 14.75
N ALA A 77 1.93 -8.79 15.94
CA ALA A 77 0.94 -9.70 16.52
C ALA A 77 -0.30 -9.83 15.64
N ARG A 78 -0.79 -8.73 15.09
CA ARG A 78 -1.94 -8.73 14.19
C ARG A 78 -1.63 -9.48 12.89
N ALA A 79 -0.48 -9.19 12.27
CA ALA A 79 -0.06 -9.87 11.04
C ALA A 79 0.07 -11.39 11.23
N ALA A 80 0.64 -11.82 12.34
CA ALA A 80 0.82 -13.23 12.68
C ALA A 80 -0.51 -13.97 12.93
N ALA A 81 -1.58 -13.24 13.23
CA ALA A 81 -2.88 -13.83 13.55
C ALA A 81 -3.77 -14.09 12.31
N TYR A 82 -3.44 -13.53 11.14
CA TYR A 82 -4.22 -13.79 9.93
C TYR A 82 -4.11 -15.24 9.50
N THR A 83 -5.26 -15.81 9.13
CA THR A 83 -5.36 -17.22 8.67
C THR A 83 -5.68 -17.32 7.18
N ASP A 84 -5.65 -16.22 6.46
CA ASP A 84 -6.00 -16.14 5.04
C ASP A 84 -5.03 -16.96 4.20
N PRO A 85 -5.50 -18.02 3.49
CA PRO A 85 -4.62 -18.78 2.61
C PRO A 85 -4.13 -17.90 1.47
N GLY A 86 -2.86 -17.96 1.17
CA GLY A 86 -2.25 -17.18 0.11
C GLY A 86 -1.85 -15.75 0.50
N LEU A 87 -2.18 -15.28 1.70
CA LEU A 87 -1.67 -14.01 2.21
C LEU A 87 -0.21 -14.21 2.65
N ARG A 88 0.70 -13.56 1.96
CA ARG A 88 2.14 -13.67 2.26
C ARG A 88 2.52 -12.78 3.45
N SER A 89 3.64 -13.10 4.11
CA SER A 89 4.04 -12.44 5.36
C SER A 89 4.19 -10.91 5.23
N LEU A 90 4.83 -10.42 4.18
CA LEU A 90 4.97 -8.97 3.98
C LEU A 90 3.63 -8.30 3.67
N ASP A 91 2.76 -8.96 2.91
CA ASP A 91 1.40 -8.47 2.64
C ASP A 91 0.57 -8.44 3.93
N ALA A 92 0.74 -9.44 4.79
CA ALA A 92 0.10 -9.48 6.12
C ALA A 92 0.53 -8.28 6.98
N ILE A 93 1.80 -7.88 6.90
CA ILE A 93 2.30 -6.69 7.61
C ILE A 93 1.67 -5.41 7.04
N HIS A 94 1.53 -5.29 5.72
CA HIS A 94 0.83 -4.16 5.12
C HIS A 94 -0.62 -4.08 5.59
N LEU A 95 -1.34 -5.18 5.55
CA LEU A 95 -2.74 -5.23 6.00
C LEU A 95 -2.86 -4.88 7.49
N ALA A 96 -2.00 -5.48 8.31
CA ALA A 96 -1.98 -5.21 9.75
C ALA A 96 -1.66 -3.75 10.08
N THR A 97 -0.76 -3.14 9.30
CA THR A 97 -0.42 -1.71 9.47
C THR A 97 -1.63 -0.82 9.16
N ALA A 98 -2.36 -1.11 8.11
CA ALA A 98 -3.58 -0.37 7.76
C ALA A 98 -4.64 -0.49 8.87
N GLU A 99 -4.91 -1.69 9.35
CA GLU A 99 -5.86 -1.91 10.45
C GLU A 99 -5.40 -1.22 11.74
N HIS A 100 -4.09 -1.27 12.02
CA HIS A 100 -3.52 -0.64 13.22
C HIS A 100 -3.70 0.88 13.20
N VAL A 101 -3.41 1.54 12.09
CA VAL A 101 -3.54 3.00 12.01
C VAL A 101 -4.99 3.44 12.14
N MET A 102 -5.94 2.70 11.59
CA MET A 102 -7.37 2.95 11.78
C MET A 102 -7.75 2.84 13.27
N SER A 103 -7.26 1.81 13.93
CA SER A 103 -7.53 1.56 15.36
C SER A 103 -6.96 2.67 16.24
N VAL A 104 -5.73 3.09 16.01
CA VAL A 104 -5.05 4.11 16.81
C VAL A 104 -5.61 5.51 16.57
N THR A 105 -5.86 5.88 15.32
CA THR A 105 -6.36 7.20 14.95
C THR A 105 -7.86 7.34 15.09
N ARG A 106 -8.59 6.22 15.13
CA ARG A 106 -10.06 6.15 15.07
C ARG A 106 -10.62 6.84 13.83
N LYS A 107 -9.85 6.83 12.75
CA LYS A 107 -10.25 7.36 11.44
C LYS A 107 -10.37 6.23 10.44
N ASP A 108 -11.35 6.34 9.56
CA ASP A 108 -11.53 5.39 8.47
C ASP A 108 -10.53 5.65 7.35
N LEU A 109 -10.19 4.59 6.63
CA LEU A 109 -9.50 4.72 5.35
C LEU A 109 -10.49 5.13 4.26
N GLU A 110 -10.07 6.04 3.40
CA GLU A 110 -10.72 6.24 2.11
C GLU A 110 -10.61 4.97 1.27
N ALA A 111 -9.41 4.38 1.23
CA ALA A 111 -9.20 3.09 0.60
C ALA A 111 -7.85 2.49 1.00
N PHE A 112 -7.79 1.16 0.94
CA PHE A 112 -6.57 0.36 0.90
C PHE A 112 -6.28 0.10 -0.57
N VAL A 113 -5.23 0.73 -1.11
CA VAL A 113 -4.89 0.69 -2.54
C VAL A 113 -3.82 -0.36 -2.80
N ALA A 114 -4.16 -1.37 -3.58
CA ALA A 114 -3.26 -2.45 -3.97
C ALA A 114 -3.70 -3.04 -5.31
N TYR A 115 -2.82 -3.82 -5.93
CA TYR A 115 -3.12 -4.51 -7.20
C TYR A 115 -2.88 -6.02 -7.11
N ASP A 116 -2.48 -6.52 -5.95
CA ASP A 116 -2.39 -7.95 -5.69
C ASP A 116 -3.77 -8.49 -5.25
N GLU A 117 -4.32 -9.43 -6.01
CA GLU A 117 -5.67 -9.96 -5.76
C GLU A 117 -5.79 -10.67 -4.40
N ARG A 118 -4.76 -11.36 -3.94
CA ARG A 118 -4.78 -12.07 -2.66
C ARG A 118 -4.80 -11.09 -1.50
N LEU A 119 -4.01 -10.03 -1.61
CA LEU A 119 -3.98 -8.96 -0.59
C LEU A 119 -5.31 -8.19 -0.57
N LEU A 120 -5.86 -7.85 -1.74
CA LEU A 120 -7.17 -7.20 -1.84
C LEU A 120 -8.27 -8.06 -1.25
N ALA A 121 -8.27 -9.37 -1.51
CA ALA A 121 -9.25 -10.29 -0.95
C ALA A 121 -9.15 -10.34 0.58
N ALA A 122 -7.95 -10.39 1.13
CA ALA A 122 -7.74 -10.37 2.58
C ALA A 122 -8.20 -9.04 3.20
N ALA A 123 -7.91 -7.91 2.55
CA ALA A 123 -8.36 -6.60 3.00
C ALA A 123 -9.89 -6.47 3.01
N ARG A 124 -10.56 -6.99 1.98
CA ARG A 124 -12.03 -7.04 1.95
C ARG A 124 -12.60 -7.89 3.10
N ARG A 125 -12.02 -9.07 3.35
CA ARG A 125 -12.45 -9.92 4.47
C ARG A 125 -12.24 -9.25 5.82
N ALA A 126 -11.22 -8.42 5.95
CA ALA A 126 -10.98 -7.61 7.14
C ALA A 126 -11.92 -6.40 7.25
N GLY A 127 -12.76 -6.16 6.26
CA GLY A 127 -13.73 -5.05 6.28
C GLY A 127 -13.17 -3.71 5.81
N LEU A 128 -12.00 -3.67 5.19
CA LEU A 128 -11.43 -2.44 4.68
C LEU A 128 -12.03 -2.05 3.32
N PRO A 129 -12.27 -0.76 3.07
CA PRO A 129 -12.54 -0.31 1.72
C PRO A 129 -11.29 -0.50 0.87
N VAL A 130 -11.43 -1.14 -0.29
CA VAL A 130 -10.30 -1.41 -1.18
C VAL A 130 -10.45 -0.68 -2.50
N ALA A 131 -9.33 -0.35 -3.12
CA ALA A 131 -9.31 0.23 -4.46
C ALA A 131 -8.15 -0.33 -5.28
N ALA A 132 -8.44 -0.61 -6.54
CA ALA A 132 -7.47 -0.95 -7.57
C ALA A 132 -7.86 -0.22 -8.85
N PRO A 133 -7.68 1.13 -8.91
CA PRO A 133 -8.16 1.94 -10.03
C PRO A 133 -7.74 1.40 -11.39
N GLY A 134 -8.69 1.23 -12.29
CA GLY A 134 -8.50 0.63 -13.61
C GLY A 134 -8.61 -0.90 -13.64
N ALA A 135 -8.37 -1.58 -12.54
CA ALA A 135 -8.43 -3.05 -12.45
C ALA A 135 -9.77 -3.55 -11.89
N THR A 136 -10.54 -2.67 -11.29
CA THR A 136 -11.85 -3.01 -10.71
C THR A 136 -12.92 -2.06 -11.17
#